data_ed46a7fae6bede755a34844bd2e0eac5
#
_entry.id   ed46a7fae6bede755a34844bd2e0eac5
#
_cell.length_a   1.000
_cell.length_b   1.000
_cell.length_c   1.000
_cell.angle_alpha   90.00
_cell.angle_beta   90.00
_cell.angle_gamma   90.00
#
_symmetry.space_group_name_H-M   'P 1'
#
loop_
_entity.id
_entity.type
_entity.pdbx_description
1 polymer ?
#
loop_
_entity_poly.entity_id
_entity_poly.type
_entity_poly.pdbx_seq_one_letter_code
_entity_poly.pdbx_strand_id
1 'polypeptide(L)'
;MADNFVKGIVYETNYWIEESTGRAFTKCLKCGNLEYLDETHTKCPICGEEFGDYHNEFIDANTVEKLAWSYIGNLSNKIDKSLELAKTTLEMVKGGVVDFDNLLTNIDILSKHHLGFSHYQFSNEFGYPVESEVERNIVKFNGVEYPSNIWKCGFIVNDELFDLIQKGEINSFSFGGFGKSEVLFEIEDD
;
A
#
# COMPACT_ATOMS: atom_id res chain seq x y z
N MET A 1 -26.43 -2.50 -10.30
CA MET A 1 -25.18 -2.54 -11.06
C MET A 1 -24.22 -3.33 -10.18
N ALA A 2 -23.50 -4.30 -10.70
CA ALA A 2 -22.44 -4.95 -9.92
C ALA A 2 -21.34 -3.89 -9.74
N ASP A 3 -20.91 -3.68 -8.50
CA ASP A 3 -19.82 -2.77 -8.22
C ASP A 3 -18.53 -3.38 -8.81
N ASN A 4 -17.73 -2.59 -9.48
CA ASN A 4 -16.45 -2.99 -10.09
C ASN A 4 -15.42 -3.18 -8.96
N PHE A 5 -15.52 -4.30 -8.24
CA PHE A 5 -14.63 -4.63 -7.15
C PHE A 5 -13.33 -5.25 -7.68
N VAL A 6 -12.21 -4.72 -7.23
CA VAL A 6 -10.88 -5.23 -7.50
C VAL A 6 -10.10 -5.37 -6.19
N LYS A 7 -9.28 -6.42 -6.08
CA LYS A 7 -8.43 -6.68 -4.92
C LYS A 7 -7.02 -7.03 -5.37
N GLY A 8 -6.04 -6.47 -4.72
CA GLY A 8 -4.64 -6.70 -5.06
C GLY A 8 -3.70 -6.60 -3.85
N ILE A 9 -2.48 -7.06 -4.06
CA ILE A 9 -1.39 -6.91 -3.11
C ILE A 9 -0.88 -5.47 -3.21
N VAL A 10 -0.73 -4.82 -2.05
CA VAL A 10 -0.11 -3.49 -1.92
C VAL A 10 1.36 -3.62 -1.57
N TYR A 11 1.65 -4.42 -0.53
CA TYR A 11 3.02 -4.77 -0.12
C TYR A 11 3.07 -6.22 0.35
N GLU A 12 4.25 -6.84 0.16
CA GLU A 12 4.56 -8.11 0.80
C GLU A 12 5.97 -8.07 1.42
N THR A 13 6.16 -8.86 2.48
CA THR A 13 7.47 -9.04 3.08
C THR A 13 8.42 -9.67 2.07
N ASN A 14 9.54 -9.02 1.87
CA ASN A 14 10.59 -9.51 0.97
C ASN A 14 11.99 -9.51 1.60
N TYR A 15 12.10 -9.18 2.91
CA TYR A 15 13.36 -8.98 3.61
C TYR A 15 13.33 -9.54 5.04
N TRP A 16 14.37 -10.23 5.45
CA TRP A 16 14.56 -10.79 6.78
C TRP A 16 16.03 -10.74 7.19
N ILE A 17 16.25 -10.82 8.51
CA ILE A 17 17.58 -10.99 9.11
C ILE A 17 17.62 -12.35 9.79
N GLU A 18 18.61 -13.16 9.45
CA GLU A 18 18.88 -14.43 10.12
C GLU A 18 19.52 -14.15 11.49
N GLU A 19 18.80 -14.43 12.59
CA GLU A 19 19.24 -14.08 13.94
C GLU A 19 20.58 -14.73 14.34
N SER A 20 20.83 -15.95 13.85
CA SER A 20 22.04 -16.72 14.19
C SER A 20 23.32 -16.14 13.57
N THR A 21 23.23 -15.48 12.44
CA THR A 21 24.38 -14.97 11.69
C THR A 21 24.39 -13.45 11.54
N GLY A 22 23.24 -12.81 11.76
CA GLY A 22 23.03 -11.39 11.49
C GLY A 22 22.97 -11.05 9.98
N ARG A 23 22.99 -12.07 9.10
CA ARG A 23 22.94 -11.86 7.65
C ARG A 23 21.51 -11.58 7.19
N ALA A 24 21.40 -10.62 6.30
CA ALA A 24 20.14 -10.34 5.62
C ALA A 24 19.89 -11.32 4.47
N PHE A 25 18.63 -11.68 4.24
CA PHE A 25 18.20 -12.42 3.07
C PHE A 25 16.88 -11.87 2.52
N THR A 26 16.60 -12.12 1.26
CA THR A 26 15.46 -11.60 0.53
C THR A 26 14.74 -12.68 -0.26
N LYS A 27 13.50 -12.39 -0.65
CA LYS A 27 12.70 -13.20 -1.56
C LYS A 27 12.62 -12.50 -2.92
N CYS A 28 12.95 -13.20 -3.97
CA CYS A 28 12.68 -12.73 -5.31
C CYS A 28 11.16 -12.69 -5.56
N LEU A 29 10.61 -11.51 -5.78
CA LEU A 29 9.16 -11.33 -5.98
C LEU A 29 8.64 -11.99 -7.27
N LYS A 30 9.53 -12.23 -8.25
CA LYS A 30 9.17 -12.89 -9.51
C LYS A 30 9.10 -14.41 -9.43
N CYS A 31 10.09 -15.06 -8.82
CA CYS A 31 10.18 -16.54 -8.80
C CYS A 31 10.09 -17.15 -7.40
N GLY A 32 10.04 -16.35 -6.34
CA GLY A 32 9.94 -16.81 -4.95
C GLY A 32 11.25 -17.36 -4.35
N ASN A 33 12.38 -17.33 -5.10
CA ASN A 33 13.67 -17.78 -4.58
C ASN A 33 14.10 -16.94 -3.38
N LEU A 34 14.65 -17.61 -2.35
CA LEU A 34 15.23 -16.97 -1.18
C LEU A 34 16.75 -16.98 -1.31
N GLU A 35 17.39 -15.83 -1.09
CA GLU A 35 18.82 -15.67 -1.24
C GLU A 35 19.37 -14.68 -0.20
N TYR A 36 20.61 -14.89 0.24
CA TYR A 36 21.29 -13.90 1.06
C TYR A 36 21.56 -12.62 0.25
N LEU A 37 21.33 -11.49 0.92
CA LEU A 37 21.71 -10.18 0.39
C LEU A 37 23.18 -9.90 0.73
N ASP A 38 23.93 -9.47 -0.25
CA ASP A 38 25.25 -8.86 -0.09
C ASP A 38 25.51 -7.89 -1.26
N GLU A 39 26.59 -7.12 -1.17
CA GLU A 39 26.94 -6.08 -2.14
C GLU A 39 27.12 -6.62 -3.58
N THR A 40 27.35 -7.93 -3.73
CA THR A 40 27.60 -8.57 -5.02
C THR A 40 26.38 -9.26 -5.62
N HIS A 41 25.35 -9.53 -4.79
CA HIS A 41 24.16 -10.29 -5.19
C HIS A 41 22.92 -9.40 -5.18
N THR A 42 22.84 -8.47 -6.12
CA THR A 42 21.67 -7.59 -6.32
C THR A 42 20.58 -8.21 -7.19
N LYS A 43 20.87 -9.37 -7.81
CA LYS A 43 19.94 -10.07 -8.72
C LYS A 43 19.74 -11.52 -8.32
N CYS A 44 18.50 -11.97 -8.54
CA CYS A 44 18.13 -13.36 -8.31
C CYS A 44 18.95 -14.32 -9.21
N PRO A 45 19.69 -15.29 -8.65
CA PRO A 45 20.50 -16.21 -9.42
C PRO A 45 19.66 -17.18 -10.27
N ILE A 46 18.37 -17.32 -9.99
CA ILE A 46 17.46 -18.23 -10.69
C ILE A 46 16.83 -17.58 -11.92
N CYS A 47 16.34 -16.33 -11.82
CA CYS A 47 15.59 -15.69 -12.90
C CYS A 47 16.19 -14.37 -13.39
N GLY A 48 17.27 -13.88 -12.77
CA GLY A 48 17.96 -12.64 -13.14
C GLY A 48 17.24 -11.35 -12.78
N GLU A 49 16.08 -11.44 -12.09
CA GLU A 49 15.33 -10.26 -11.61
C GLU A 49 16.09 -9.56 -10.50
N GLU A 50 16.04 -8.25 -10.44
CA GLU A 50 16.59 -7.48 -9.34
C GLU A 50 15.84 -7.79 -8.03
N PHE A 51 16.55 -7.79 -6.91
CA PHE A 51 15.94 -7.97 -5.60
C PHE A 51 15.31 -6.64 -5.13
N GLY A 52 14.39 -6.75 -4.18
CA GLY A 52 13.56 -5.63 -3.77
C GLY A 52 12.25 -5.59 -4.55
N ASP A 53 11.42 -4.62 -4.25
CA ASP A 53 10.26 -4.29 -5.06
C ASP A 53 10.66 -3.40 -6.25
N TYR A 54 9.70 -2.94 -7.05
CA TYR A 54 9.97 -2.09 -8.21
C TYR A 54 10.50 -0.68 -7.85
N HIS A 55 10.55 -0.34 -6.56
CA HIS A 55 11.24 0.85 -6.01
C HIS A 55 12.60 0.51 -5.40
N ASN A 56 13.08 -0.74 -5.52
CA ASN A 56 14.27 -1.30 -4.86
C ASN A 56 14.18 -1.24 -3.32
N GLU A 57 12.96 -1.32 -2.77
CA GLU A 57 12.74 -1.32 -1.33
C GLU A 57 12.73 -2.74 -0.77
N PHE A 58 13.29 -2.88 0.44
CA PHE A 58 13.30 -4.10 1.22
C PHE A 58 12.42 -3.91 2.45
N ILE A 59 11.40 -4.75 2.58
CA ILE A 59 10.32 -4.54 3.55
C ILE A 59 10.16 -5.78 4.43
N ASP A 60 10.33 -5.62 5.75
CA ASP A 60 10.11 -6.67 6.74
C ASP A 60 8.62 -6.84 7.09
N ALA A 61 8.28 -7.97 7.73
CA ALA A 61 6.91 -8.31 8.09
C ALA A 61 6.25 -7.29 9.04
N ASN A 62 7.01 -6.71 9.96
CA ASN A 62 6.51 -5.73 10.91
C ASN A 62 6.22 -4.38 10.21
N THR A 63 7.04 -4.02 9.24
CA THR A 63 6.81 -2.82 8.41
C THR A 63 5.56 -2.96 7.56
N VAL A 64 5.33 -4.11 6.91
CA VAL A 64 4.08 -4.39 6.18
C VAL A 64 2.86 -4.21 7.09
N GLU A 65 2.91 -4.78 8.30
CA GLU A 65 1.81 -4.68 9.27
C GLU A 65 1.58 -3.23 9.74
N LYS A 66 2.64 -2.50 10.05
CA LYS A 66 2.56 -1.09 10.45
C LYS A 66 1.99 -0.19 9.36
N LEU A 67 2.37 -0.40 8.10
CA LEU A 67 1.83 0.34 6.96
C LEU A 67 0.33 0.09 6.80
N ALA A 68 -0.12 -1.16 6.88
CA ALA A 68 -1.53 -1.52 6.80
C ALA A 68 -2.36 -0.89 7.94
N TRP A 69 -1.89 -0.95 9.18
CA TRP A 69 -2.57 -0.33 10.33
C TRP A 69 -2.58 1.19 10.24
N SER A 70 -1.48 1.81 9.79
CA SER A 70 -1.40 3.25 9.59
C SER A 70 -2.41 3.73 8.53
N TYR A 71 -2.58 2.96 7.46
CA TYR A 71 -3.58 3.23 6.44
C TYR A 71 -5.00 3.21 7.01
N ILE A 72 -5.37 2.15 7.75
CA ILE A 72 -6.68 2.03 8.41
C ILE A 72 -6.89 3.15 9.43
N GLY A 73 -5.88 3.45 10.25
CA GLY A 73 -5.93 4.54 11.23
C GLY A 73 -6.17 5.90 10.58
N ASN A 74 -5.53 6.17 9.45
CA ASN A 74 -5.76 7.40 8.69
C ASN A 74 -7.16 7.47 8.09
N LEU A 75 -7.71 6.34 7.61
CA LEU A 75 -9.09 6.25 7.15
C LEU A 75 -10.09 6.55 8.28
N SER A 76 -9.92 5.92 9.44
CA SER A 76 -10.76 6.12 10.61
C SER A 76 -10.76 7.58 11.05
N ASN A 77 -9.59 8.19 11.22
CA ASN A 77 -9.45 9.59 11.61
C ASN A 77 -10.13 10.56 10.63
N LYS A 78 -10.16 10.25 9.35
CA LYS A 78 -10.84 11.06 8.34
C LYS A 78 -12.36 10.89 8.43
N ILE A 79 -12.84 9.67 8.67
CA ILE A 79 -14.28 9.40 8.88
C ILE A 79 -14.79 10.16 10.12
N ASP A 80 -14.05 10.15 11.23
CA ASP A 80 -14.41 10.86 12.44
C ASP A 80 -14.50 12.38 12.22
N LYS A 81 -13.51 12.96 11.54
CA LYS A 81 -13.52 14.38 11.15
C LYS A 81 -14.68 14.70 10.22
N SER A 82 -15.01 13.80 9.30
CA SER A 82 -16.15 13.91 8.40
C SER A 82 -17.47 13.95 9.15
N LEU A 83 -17.62 13.07 10.14
CA LEU A 83 -18.83 12.99 10.96
C LEU A 83 -19.00 14.23 11.83
N GLU A 84 -17.91 14.72 12.42
CA GLU A 84 -17.91 15.94 13.23
C GLU A 84 -18.29 17.16 12.39
N LEU A 85 -17.75 17.29 11.20
CA LEU A 85 -18.10 18.36 10.26
C LEU A 85 -19.56 18.26 9.81
N ALA A 86 -20.05 17.06 9.50
CA ALA A 86 -21.46 16.86 9.16
C ALA A 86 -22.42 17.26 10.31
N LYS A 87 -22.06 16.96 11.55
CA LYS A 87 -22.80 17.39 12.72
C LYS A 87 -22.83 18.92 12.86
N THR A 88 -21.66 19.57 12.74
CA THR A 88 -21.54 21.04 12.80
C THR A 88 -22.37 21.71 11.69
N THR A 89 -22.31 21.16 10.48
CA THR A 89 -23.10 21.65 9.35
C THR A 89 -24.59 21.51 9.58
N LEU A 90 -25.05 20.38 10.15
CA LEU A 90 -26.44 20.16 10.47
C LEU A 90 -26.95 21.17 11.54
N GLU A 91 -26.13 21.52 12.50
CA GLU A 91 -26.42 22.55 13.50
C GLU A 91 -26.51 23.95 12.87
N MET A 92 -25.61 24.28 11.94
CA MET A 92 -25.66 25.53 11.18
C MET A 92 -26.95 25.63 10.34
N VAL A 93 -27.33 24.55 9.67
CA VAL A 93 -28.58 24.48 8.90
C VAL A 93 -29.79 24.70 9.81
N LYS A 94 -29.84 24.07 11.00
CA LYS A 94 -30.89 24.24 11.98
C LYS A 94 -30.95 25.66 12.54
N GLY A 95 -29.79 26.34 12.64
CA GLY A 95 -29.66 27.73 13.07
C GLY A 95 -29.98 28.77 12.00
N GLY A 96 -30.31 28.36 10.77
CA GLY A 96 -30.62 29.25 9.65
C GLY A 96 -29.39 29.95 9.04
N VAL A 97 -28.17 29.54 9.40
CA VAL A 97 -26.92 30.04 8.86
C VAL A 97 -26.39 28.96 7.89
N VAL A 98 -26.69 29.11 6.60
CA VAL A 98 -26.20 28.17 5.57
C VAL A 98 -25.21 28.90 4.70
N ASP A 99 -23.94 28.55 4.84
CA ASP A 99 -22.90 28.87 3.86
C ASP A 99 -22.67 27.64 2.97
N PHE A 100 -23.36 27.60 1.81
CA PHE A 100 -23.30 26.50 0.86
C PHE A 100 -21.92 26.32 0.26
N ASP A 101 -21.14 27.39 0.06
CA ASP A 101 -19.81 27.33 -0.52
C ASP A 101 -18.82 26.66 0.45
N ASN A 102 -18.94 27.01 1.73
CA ASN A 102 -18.18 26.33 2.78
C ASN A 102 -18.60 24.86 2.96
N LEU A 103 -19.88 24.56 2.81
CA LEU A 103 -20.38 23.18 2.84
C LEU A 103 -19.81 22.35 1.70
N LEU A 104 -19.84 22.85 0.48
CA LEU A 104 -19.30 22.16 -0.70
C LEU A 104 -17.78 21.98 -0.60
N THR A 105 -17.03 22.99 -0.16
CA THR A 105 -15.58 22.91 0.07
C THR A 105 -15.26 21.85 1.12
N ASN A 106 -16.04 21.78 2.18
CA ASN A 106 -15.83 20.81 3.24
C ASN A 106 -16.18 19.38 2.80
N ILE A 107 -17.26 19.19 2.03
CA ILE A 107 -17.59 17.90 1.42
C ILE A 107 -16.48 17.45 0.48
N ASP A 108 -15.89 18.34 -0.31
CA ASP A 108 -14.77 18.01 -1.19
C ASP A 108 -13.51 17.56 -0.41
N ILE A 109 -13.21 18.19 0.72
CA ILE A 109 -12.13 17.76 1.61
C ILE A 109 -12.41 16.37 2.21
N LEU A 110 -13.65 16.04 2.51
CA LEU A 110 -14.08 14.74 3.05
C LEU A 110 -14.03 13.63 2.03
N SER A 111 -14.26 13.95 0.76
CA SER A 111 -14.28 12.99 -0.33
C SER A 111 -12.89 12.51 -0.77
N LYS A 112 -11.80 13.12 -0.25
CA LYS A 112 -10.42 12.86 -0.71
C LYS A 112 -9.77 11.61 -0.12
N HIS A 113 -10.40 10.45 -0.26
CA HIS A 113 -9.72 9.17 -0.30
C HIS A 113 -9.53 8.79 -1.77
N HIS A 114 -8.45 9.26 -2.37
CA HIS A 114 -8.26 9.09 -3.79
C HIS A 114 -7.48 7.83 -4.09
N LEU A 115 -8.00 7.02 -5.01
CA LEU A 115 -7.13 6.18 -5.82
C LEU A 115 -6.30 7.11 -6.70
N GLY A 116 -4.97 6.90 -6.71
CA GLY A 116 -4.08 7.60 -7.60
C GLY A 116 -3.72 6.72 -8.79
N PHE A 117 -3.69 7.30 -9.97
CA PHE A 117 -3.12 6.68 -11.15
C PHE A 117 -1.63 7.06 -11.23
N SER A 118 -0.76 6.06 -11.23
CA SER A 118 0.71 6.26 -11.32
C SER A 118 1.30 7.26 -10.33
N HIS A 119 0.79 7.31 -9.08
CA HIS A 119 1.21 8.22 -8.00
C HIS A 119 1.04 9.75 -8.27
N TYR A 120 0.59 10.14 -9.43
CA TYR A 120 0.55 11.55 -9.84
C TYR A 120 -0.86 12.15 -9.99
N GLN A 121 -1.84 11.30 -10.22
CA GLN A 121 -3.22 11.74 -10.41
C GLN A 121 -4.11 11.07 -9.37
N PHE A 122 -4.57 11.85 -8.41
CA PHE A 122 -5.51 11.40 -7.39
C PHE A 122 -6.87 12.01 -7.68
N SER A 123 -7.90 11.15 -7.88
CA SER A 123 -9.26 11.60 -8.10
C SER A 123 -10.27 10.65 -7.45
N ASN A 124 -11.34 11.21 -6.87
CA ASN A 124 -12.48 10.42 -6.41
C ASN A 124 -13.18 9.67 -7.55
N GLU A 125 -12.95 10.14 -8.78
CA GLU A 125 -13.55 9.56 -9.98
C GLU A 125 -13.01 8.15 -10.25
N PHE A 126 -11.79 7.82 -9.78
CA PHE A 126 -11.21 6.49 -10.00
C PHE A 126 -11.79 5.41 -9.09
N GLY A 127 -12.21 5.77 -7.88
CA GLY A 127 -12.78 4.82 -6.93
C GLY A 127 -12.36 5.06 -5.48
N TYR A 128 -12.69 4.10 -4.62
CA TYR A 128 -12.43 4.20 -3.17
C TYR A 128 -12.13 2.82 -2.57
N PRO A 129 -11.35 2.78 -1.46
CA PRO A 129 -11.04 1.55 -0.76
C PRO A 129 -12.25 1.05 0.05
N VAL A 130 -12.45 -0.27 0.06
CA VAL A 130 -13.52 -0.94 0.82
C VAL A 130 -13.01 -2.05 1.72
N GLU A 131 -11.79 -2.53 1.48
CA GLU A 131 -11.20 -3.64 2.22
C GLU A 131 -9.70 -3.40 2.42
N SER A 132 -9.20 -3.76 3.60
CA SER A 132 -7.77 -3.80 3.90
C SER A 132 -7.51 -4.96 4.85
N GLU A 133 -6.63 -5.89 4.48
CA GLU A 133 -6.29 -7.04 5.29
C GLU A 133 -4.80 -7.33 5.26
N VAL A 134 -4.28 -7.88 6.36
CA VAL A 134 -2.94 -8.42 6.44
C VAL A 134 -3.04 -9.95 6.55
N GLU A 135 -2.58 -10.63 5.51
CA GLU A 135 -2.41 -12.08 5.51
C GLU A 135 -1.07 -12.41 6.15
N ARG A 136 -1.11 -13.16 7.27
CA ARG A 136 0.10 -13.58 7.99
C ARG A 136 0.52 -14.96 7.54
N ASN A 137 1.71 -15.04 6.98
CA ASN A 137 2.31 -16.25 6.45
C ASN A 137 3.66 -16.54 7.14
N ILE A 138 4.24 -17.65 6.80
CA ILE A 138 5.57 -18.06 7.25
C ILE A 138 6.39 -18.45 6.02
N VAL A 139 7.61 -17.96 5.96
CA VAL A 139 8.62 -18.41 5.00
C VAL A 139 9.67 -19.25 5.74
N LYS A 140 10.16 -20.32 5.11
CA LYS A 140 11.22 -21.16 5.66
C LYS A 140 12.52 -20.93 4.90
N PHE A 141 13.58 -20.61 5.65
CA PHE A 141 14.92 -20.46 5.10
C PHE A 141 15.92 -21.14 6.03
N ASN A 142 16.79 -22.01 5.49
CA ASN A 142 17.76 -22.80 6.26
C ASN A 142 17.15 -23.58 7.45
N GLY A 143 15.89 -24.04 7.31
CA GLY A 143 15.20 -24.81 8.35
C GLY A 143 14.57 -23.95 9.47
N VAL A 144 14.72 -22.64 9.43
CA VAL A 144 14.12 -21.68 10.38
C VAL A 144 12.88 -21.05 9.76
N GLU A 145 11.88 -20.78 10.58
CA GLU A 145 10.62 -20.14 10.19
C GLU A 145 10.68 -18.65 10.49
N TYR A 146 10.27 -17.85 9.49
CA TYR A 146 10.25 -16.38 9.57
C TYR A 146 8.86 -15.86 9.24
N PRO A 147 8.36 -14.82 9.93
CA PRO A 147 7.09 -14.18 9.60
C PRO A 147 7.16 -13.53 8.22
N SER A 148 6.09 -13.71 7.44
CA SER A 148 5.95 -13.13 6.10
C SER A 148 4.54 -12.60 5.94
N ASN A 149 4.37 -11.30 5.94
CA ASN A 149 3.08 -10.64 5.86
C ASN A 149 2.82 -10.13 4.44
N ILE A 150 1.57 -10.24 3.99
CA ILE A 150 1.10 -9.67 2.73
C ILE A 150 -0.04 -8.71 3.06
N TRP A 151 0.11 -7.44 2.71
CA TRP A 151 -0.96 -6.47 2.80
C TRP A 151 -1.72 -6.40 1.49
N LYS A 152 -3.03 -6.67 1.58
CA LYS A 152 -3.97 -6.62 0.46
C LYS A 152 -5.00 -5.53 0.69
N CYS A 153 -5.37 -4.84 -0.38
CA CYS A 153 -6.50 -3.90 -0.37
C CYS A 153 -7.51 -4.24 -1.45
N GLY A 154 -8.78 -4.01 -1.14
CA GLY A 154 -9.89 -4.08 -2.08
C GLY A 154 -10.47 -2.70 -2.33
N PHE A 155 -10.84 -2.43 -3.58
CA PHE A 155 -11.35 -1.15 -4.05
C PHE A 155 -12.60 -1.36 -4.89
N ILE A 156 -13.55 -0.42 -4.78
CA ILE A 156 -14.56 -0.20 -5.82
C ILE A 156 -13.99 0.83 -6.78
N VAL A 157 -13.92 0.50 -8.06
CA VAL A 157 -13.34 1.37 -9.09
C VAL A 157 -14.38 1.74 -10.15
N ASN A 158 -14.14 2.84 -10.87
CA ASN A 158 -14.99 3.23 -12.00
C ASN A 158 -14.82 2.27 -13.20
N ASP A 159 -15.71 2.39 -14.18
CA ASP A 159 -15.74 1.51 -15.35
C ASP A 159 -14.44 1.62 -16.18
N GLU A 160 -13.91 2.83 -16.35
CA GLU A 160 -12.69 3.08 -17.11
C GLU A 160 -11.48 2.36 -16.50
N LEU A 161 -11.30 2.51 -15.19
CA LEU A 161 -10.19 1.86 -14.47
C LEU A 161 -10.37 0.35 -14.43
N PHE A 162 -11.62 -0.13 -14.28
CA PHE A 162 -11.92 -1.56 -14.31
C PHE A 162 -11.60 -2.17 -15.68
N ASP A 163 -11.91 -1.50 -16.77
CA ASP A 163 -11.58 -1.93 -18.12
C ASP A 163 -10.06 -2.03 -18.35
N LEU A 164 -9.27 -1.07 -17.86
CA LEU A 164 -7.81 -1.12 -17.93
C LEU A 164 -7.23 -2.30 -17.14
N ILE A 165 -7.78 -2.58 -15.96
CA ILE A 165 -7.39 -3.74 -15.14
C ILE A 165 -7.73 -5.05 -15.87
N GLN A 166 -8.94 -5.16 -16.46
CA GLN A 166 -9.35 -6.35 -17.21
C GLN A 166 -8.47 -6.60 -18.45
N LYS A 167 -7.96 -5.56 -19.08
CA LYS A 167 -7.02 -5.65 -20.22
C LYS A 167 -5.59 -5.97 -19.78
N GLY A 168 -5.30 -5.95 -18.47
CA GLY A 168 -3.95 -6.15 -17.92
C GLY A 168 -3.01 -4.95 -18.12
N GLU A 169 -3.55 -3.78 -18.46
CA GLU A 169 -2.79 -2.53 -18.57
C GLU A 169 -2.44 -1.97 -17.19
N ILE A 170 -3.24 -2.33 -16.17
CA ILE A 170 -2.98 -2.06 -14.75
C ILE A 170 -3.01 -3.40 -14.03
N ASN A 171 -1.94 -3.77 -13.36
CA ASN A 171 -1.77 -5.09 -12.74
C ASN A 171 -1.25 -5.03 -11.30
N SER A 172 -1.10 -3.85 -10.71
CA SER A 172 -0.59 -3.68 -9.35
C SER A 172 -1.18 -2.47 -8.65
N PHE A 173 -1.18 -2.53 -7.31
CA PHE A 173 -1.46 -1.41 -6.44
C PHE A 173 -0.17 -0.98 -5.74
N SER A 174 -0.07 0.30 -5.43
CA SER A 174 1.02 0.86 -4.66
C SER A 174 0.48 1.87 -3.65
N PHE A 175 1.14 1.96 -2.51
CA PHE A 175 0.81 2.92 -1.48
C PHE A 175 1.74 4.12 -1.57
N GLY A 176 1.16 5.31 -1.73
CA GLY A 176 1.90 6.57 -1.64
C GLY A 176 1.88 7.10 -0.21
N GLY A 177 3.04 7.34 0.38
CA GLY A 177 3.15 7.85 1.75
C GLY A 177 4.53 8.44 2.03
N PHE A 178 4.71 8.96 3.25
CA PHE A 178 5.99 9.43 3.75
C PHE A 178 6.51 8.43 4.78
N GLY A 179 7.70 7.92 4.57
CA GLY A 179 8.39 6.99 5.46
C GLY A 179 9.84 7.39 5.68
N LYS A 180 10.50 6.69 6.60
CA LYS A 180 11.95 6.71 6.72
C LYS A 180 12.48 5.45 6.05
N SER A 181 13.43 5.61 5.15
CA SER A 181 14.21 4.51 4.58
C SER A 181 15.62 4.55 5.17
N GLU A 182 16.20 3.37 5.36
CA GLU A 182 17.60 3.22 5.71
C GLU A 182 18.33 2.60 4.52
N VAL A 183 19.50 3.12 4.18
CA VAL A 183 20.35 2.54 3.13
C VAL A 183 20.95 1.27 3.72
N LEU A 184 20.70 0.11 3.09
CA LEU A 184 21.25 -1.17 3.53
C LEU A 184 22.72 -1.33 3.13
N PHE A 185 23.07 -0.84 1.95
CA PHE A 185 24.46 -0.75 1.45
C PHE A 185 24.50 0.23 0.28
N GLU A 186 25.62 0.91 0.11
CA GLU A 186 25.88 1.76 -1.05
C GLU A 186 26.52 0.89 -2.13
N ILE A 187 25.97 0.94 -3.35
CA ILE A 187 26.62 0.34 -4.53
C ILE A 187 27.50 1.44 -5.09
N GLU A 188 28.83 1.26 -5.04
CA GLU A 188 29.75 2.15 -5.76
C GLU A 188 29.54 1.88 -7.26
N ASP A 189 29.08 2.89 -7.99
CA ASP A 189 29.04 2.87 -9.46
C ASP A 189 30.49 2.89 -10.00
N ASP A 190 30.92 1.79 -10.62
CA ASP A 190 32.19 1.69 -11.35
C ASP A 190 32.13 2.40 -12.72
#